data_6185112ef6497b2331bab91fe2f30e98
#
_entry.id   6185112ef6497b2331bab91fe2f30e98
#
_cell.length_a   1.000
_cell.length_b   1.000
_cell.length_c   1.000
_cell.angle_alpha   90.00
_cell.angle_beta   90.00
_cell.angle_gamma   90.00
#
_symmetry.space_group_name_H-M   'P 1'
#
loop_
_entity.id
_entity.type
_entity.pdbx_description
1 polymer ?
#
loop_
_entity_poly.entity_id
_entity_poly.type
_entity_poly.pdbx_seq_one_letter_code
_entity_poly.pdbx_strand_id
1 'polypeptide(L)'
;MPLAASLKVLIVDDQMSVRQFTRMTLEKMGIRLIHEAENGQEALGTAIAQPLDLIISDFNMPEMDGLGLLRAVRGHQAIRKLPFILLTGRGDRELVVKAAQAGVNNYLVKPFNDAILRQKMEQVLGAMT
;
A
#
# COMPACT_ATOMS: atom_id res chain seq x y z
N MET A 1 0.82 -20.02 -2.57
CA MET A 1 1.54 -19.15 -1.62
C MET A 1 2.55 -18.29 -2.37
N PRO A 2 2.46 -16.94 -2.30
CA PRO A 2 3.41 -16.09 -3.02
C PRO A 2 4.80 -16.16 -2.40
N LEU A 3 5.81 -16.12 -3.27
CA LEU A 3 7.21 -16.00 -2.86
C LEU A 3 7.51 -14.52 -2.62
N ALA A 4 7.98 -14.18 -1.43
CA ALA A 4 8.31 -12.80 -1.08
C ALA A 4 9.26 -12.18 -2.11
N ALA A 5 10.25 -12.91 -2.57
CA ALA A 5 11.23 -12.42 -3.54
C ALA A 5 10.63 -12.07 -4.91
N SER A 6 9.45 -12.57 -5.23
CA SER A 6 8.76 -12.31 -6.50
C SER A 6 7.67 -11.24 -6.40
N LEU A 7 7.29 -10.83 -5.20
CA LEU A 7 6.25 -9.83 -5.01
C LEU A 7 6.74 -8.44 -5.41
N LYS A 8 5.89 -7.73 -6.16
CA LYS A 8 6.16 -6.37 -6.63
C LYS A 8 5.29 -5.42 -5.83
N VAL A 9 5.90 -4.61 -4.99
CA VAL A 9 5.20 -3.73 -4.04
C VAL A 9 5.52 -2.27 -4.35
N LEU A 10 4.49 -1.43 -4.35
CA LEU A 10 4.64 0.02 -4.46
C LEU A 10 4.35 0.65 -3.10
N ILE A 11 5.30 1.42 -2.60
CA ILE A 11 5.16 2.22 -1.38
C ILE A 11 4.86 3.65 -1.76
N VAL A 12 3.81 4.24 -1.21
CA VAL A 12 3.41 5.62 -1.48
C VAL A 12 3.36 6.41 -0.18
N ASP A 13 4.23 7.42 -0.07
CA ASP A 13 4.27 8.33 1.08
C ASP A 13 5.04 9.57 0.66
N ASP A 14 4.59 10.75 1.08
CA ASP A 14 5.27 12.00 0.77
C ASP A 14 6.51 12.24 1.63
N GLN A 15 6.67 11.48 2.71
CA GLN A 15 7.82 11.58 3.62
C GLN A 15 8.85 10.49 3.31
N MET A 16 10.04 10.91 2.90
CA MET A 16 11.13 10.00 2.57
C MET A 16 11.49 9.06 3.72
N SER A 17 11.53 9.59 4.95
CA SER A 17 11.87 8.78 6.12
C SER A 17 10.89 7.63 6.35
N VAL A 18 9.61 7.87 6.14
CA VAL A 18 8.57 6.84 6.27
C VAL A 18 8.70 5.82 5.15
N ARG A 19 8.93 6.26 3.90
CA ARG A 19 9.17 5.34 2.79
C ARG A 19 10.35 4.43 3.05
N GLN A 20 11.46 4.99 3.55
CA GLN A 20 12.66 4.20 3.87
C GLN A 20 12.39 3.19 4.97
N PHE A 21 11.67 3.57 6.02
CA PHE A 21 11.30 2.64 7.09
C PHE A 21 10.45 1.48 6.55
N THR A 22 9.45 1.80 5.74
CA THR A 22 8.57 0.78 5.13
C THR A 22 9.36 -0.13 4.20
N ARG A 23 10.25 0.45 3.38
CA ARG A 23 11.12 -0.34 2.50
C ARG A 23 12.00 -1.31 3.30
N MET A 24 12.65 -0.83 4.34
CA MET A 24 13.50 -1.68 5.19
C MET A 24 12.69 -2.81 5.83
N THR A 25 11.48 -2.51 6.26
CA THR A 25 10.57 -3.52 6.84
C THR A 25 10.24 -4.60 5.82
N LEU A 26 9.93 -4.20 4.58
CA LEU A 26 9.64 -5.14 3.49
C LEU A 26 10.87 -5.96 3.11
N GLU A 27 12.04 -5.34 3.07
CA GLU A 27 13.29 -6.04 2.75
C GLU A 27 13.63 -7.13 3.78
N LYS A 28 13.32 -6.88 5.05
CA LYS A 28 13.49 -7.88 6.11
C LYS A 28 12.60 -9.10 5.89
N MET A 29 11.49 -8.95 5.20
CA MET A 29 10.57 -10.05 4.86
C MET A 29 11.02 -10.82 3.62
N GLY A 30 12.09 -10.37 2.95
CA GLY A 30 12.57 -10.98 1.72
C GLY A 30 11.98 -10.38 0.45
N ILE A 31 11.23 -9.30 0.56
CA ILE A 31 10.66 -8.61 -0.60
C ILE A 31 11.75 -7.76 -1.24
N ARG A 32 11.96 -7.94 -2.55
CA ARG A 32 13.07 -7.31 -3.28
C ARG A 32 12.62 -6.33 -4.35
N LEU A 33 11.43 -6.52 -4.90
CA LEU A 33 10.92 -5.73 -6.01
C LEU A 33 10.02 -4.62 -5.45
N ILE A 34 10.65 -3.50 -5.07
CA ILE A 34 9.98 -2.40 -4.38
C ILE A 34 10.10 -1.13 -5.21
N HIS A 35 8.96 -0.53 -5.53
CA HIS A 35 8.87 0.79 -6.13
C HIS A 35 8.42 1.80 -5.07
N GLU A 36 8.77 3.06 -5.26
CA GLU A 36 8.36 4.13 -4.35
C GLU A 36 7.75 5.29 -5.15
N ALA A 37 6.77 5.95 -4.55
CA ALA A 37 6.16 7.15 -5.09
C ALA A 37 5.93 8.16 -3.97
N GLU A 38 6.03 9.45 -4.29
CA GLU A 38 5.92 10.54 -3.33
C GLU A 38 4.50 11.09 -3.21
N ASN A 39 3.64 10.77 -4.16
CA ASN A 39 2.26 11.27 -4.20
C ASN A 39 1.37 10.30 -4.98
N GLY A 40 0.06 10.55 -4.88
CA GLY A 40 -0.93 9.67 -5.49
C GLY A 40 -0.89 9.64 -7.01
N GLN A 41 -0.58 10.77 -7.66
CA GLN A 41 -0.52 10.82 -9.12
C GLN A 41 0.65 10.03 -9.66
N GLU A 42 1.82 10.16 -9.04
CA GLU A 42 2.99 9.36 -9.39
C GLU A 42 2.73 7.88 -9.16
N ALA A 43 2.09 7.54 -8.05
CA ALA A 43 1.73 6.17 -7.72
C ALA A 43 0.78 5.57 -8.74
N LEU A 44 -0.23 6.32 -9.14
CA LEU A 44 -1.20 5.86 -10.14
C LEU A 44 -0.51 5.60 -11.48
N GLY A 45 0.38 6.51 -11.89
CA GLY A 45 1.17 6.33 -13.12
C GLY A 45 2.02 5.07 -13.07
N THR A 46 2.68 4.83 -11.95
CA THR A 46 3.49 3.61 -11.77
C THR A 46 2.62 2.36 -11.83
N ALA A 47 1.47 2.37 -11.15
CA ALA A 47 0.56 1.22 -11.11
C ALA A 47 0.01 0.88 -12.50
N ILE A 48 -0.21 1.88 -13.35
CA ILE A 48 -0.67 1.65 -14.72
C ILE A 48 0.47 1.13 -15.60
N ALA A 49 1.68 1.65 -15.41
CA ALA A 49 2.82 1.34 -16.28
C ALA A 49 3.57 0.06 -15.90
N GLN A 50 3.51 -0.35 -14.63
CA GLN A 50 4.29 -1.48 -14.11
C GLN A 50 3.37 -2.54 -13.52
N PRO A 51 3.69 -3.83 -13.70
CA PRO A 51 2.95 -4.89 -13.01
C PRO A 51 3.25 -4.83 -11.50
N LEU A 52 2.22 -4.75 -10.69
CA LEU A 52 2.33 -4.70 -9.23
C LEU A 52 1.45 -5.78 -8.59
N ASP A 53 1.84 -6.22 -7.40
CA ASP A 53 1.06 -7.17 -6.60
C ASP A 53 0.39 -6.51 -5.41
N LEU A 54 0.88 -5.34 -4.99
CA LEU A 54 0.37 -4.65 -3.81
C LEU A 54 0.76 -3.18 -3.83
N ILE A 55 -0.16 -2.31 -3.41
CA ILE A 55 0.13 -0.91 -3.07
C ILE A 55 0.00 -0.75 -1.55
N ILE A 56 1.00 -0.14 -0.93
CA ILE A 56 0.95 0.30 0.47
C ILE A 56 1.04 1.81 0.45
N SER A 57 -0.04 2.50 0.81
CA SER A 57 -0.11 3.96 0.68
C SER A 57 -0.49 4.63 1.98
N ASP A 58 0.24 5.69 2.32
CA ASP A 58 -0.17 6.60 3.38
C ASP A 58 -1.47 7.32 2.97
N PHE A 59 -2.27 7.70 3.96
CA PHE A 59 -3.47 8.48 3.71
C PHE A 59 -3.15 9.96 3.45
N ASN A 60 -2.34 10.57 4.32
CA ASN A 60 -2.07 12.01 4.27
C ASN A 60 -0.98 12.34 3.25
N MET A 61 -1.40 12.79 2.08
CA MET A 61 -0.50 13.25 1.02
C MET A 61 -1.12 14.48 0.35
N PRO A 62 -0.28 15.41 -0.14
CA PRO A 62 -0.81 16.59 -0.83
C PRO A 62 -1.48 16.20 -2.16
N GLU A 63 -2.45 17.00 -2.56
CA GLU A 63 -3.21 16.90 -3.82
C GLU A 63 -4.11 15.68 -3.90
N MET A 64 -3.54 14.48 -4.05
CA MET A 64 -4.31 13.22 -4.05
C MET A 64 -3.90 12.41 -2.83
N ASP A 65 -4.79 12.30 -1.84
CA ASP A 65 -4.53 11.50 -0.65
C ASP A 65 -4.66 9.99 -0.93
N GLY A 66 -4.39 9.16 0.09
CA GLY A 66 -4.45 7.71 -0.06
C GLY A 66 -5.83 7.19 -0.44
N LEU A 67 -6.88 7.81 0.05
CA LEU A 67 -8.25 7.44 -0.32
C LEU A 67 -8.55 7.81 -1.77
N GLY A 68 -8.09 8.98 -2.20
CA GLY A 68 -8.19 9.39 -3.60
C GLY A 68 -7.45 8.45 -4.54
N LEU A 69 -6.25 8.04 -4.14
CA LEU A 69 -5.48 7.04 -4.89
C LEU A 69 -6.22 5.70 -4.98
N LEU A 70 -6.76 5.22 -3.87
CA LEU A 70 -7.53 3.98 -3.84
C LEU A 70 -8.71 4.05 -4.81
N ARG A 71 -9.47 5.14 -4.77
CA ARG A 71 -10.60 5.34 -5.67
C ARG A 71 -10.17 5.37 -7.14
N ALA A 72 -9.04 6.02 -7.43
CA ALA A 72 -8.51 6.08 -8.80
C ALA A 72 -8.07 4.70 -9.29
N VAL A 73 -7.44 3.90 -8.44
CA VAL A 73 -7.05 2.52 -8.76
C VAL A 73 -8.28 1.67 -9.04
N ARG A 74 -9.31 1.75 -8.19
CA ARG A 74 -10.56 0.98 -8.36
C ARG A 74 -11.36 1.43 -9.57
N GLY A 75 -11.21 2.68 -9.98
CA GLY A 75 -11.87 3.23 -11.17
C GLY A 75 -11.14 2.96 -12.47
N HIS A 76 -9.90 2.47 -12.43
CA HIS A 76 -9.11 2.20 -13.63
C HIS A 76 -9.21 0.72 -13.99
N GLN A 77 -9.78 0.42 -15.15
CA GLN A 77 -10.13 -0.96 -15.54
C GLN A 77 -8.97 -1.93 -15.49
N ALA A 78 -7.77 -1.51 -15.89
CA ALA A 78 -6.60 -2.39 -15.96
C ALA A 78 -6.06 -2.80 -14.58
N ILE A 79 -6.30 -1.99 -13.54
CA ILE A 79 -5.72 -2.19 -12.21
C ILE A 79 -6.76 -2.17 -11.08
N ARG A 80 -8.05 -2.23 -11.40
CA ARG A 80 -9.12 -2.06 -10.42
C ARG A 80 -9.10 -3.08 -9.27
N LYS A 81 -8.48 -4.23 -9.47
CA LYS A 81 -8.41 -5.31 -8.47
C LYS A 81 -7.08 -5.36 -7.74
N LEU A 82 -6.18 -4.41 -8.02
CA LEU A 82 -4.86 -4.40 -7.41
C LEU A 82 -4.99 -4.32 -5.88
N PRO A 83 -4.38 -5.25 -5.14
CA PRO A 83 -4.43 -5.22 -3.68
C PRO A 83 -3.87 -3.91 -3.12
N PHE A 84 -4.54 -3.37 -2.10
CA PHE A 84 -4.25 -2.06 -1.56
C PHE A 84 -4.36 -2.08 -0.03
N ILE A 85 -3.29 -1.66 0.65
CA ILE A 85 -3.26 -1.46 2.10
C ILE A 85 -3.09 0.02 2.36
N LEU A 86 -3.98 0.59 3.18
CA LEU A 86 -3.95 2.00 3.54
C LEU A 86 -3.31 2.18 4.92
N LEU A 87 -2.34 3.08 5.02
CA LEU A 87 -1.70 3.43 6.28
C LEU A 87 -2.43 4.64 6.87
N THR A 88 -2.92 4.53 8.11
CA THR A 88 -3.73 5.55 8.75
C THR A 88 -3.11 6.01 10.07
N GLY A 89 -3.51 7.17 10.55
CA GLY A 89 -3.24 7.61 11.91
C GLY A 89 -4.23 7.02 12.89
N ARG A 90 -3.96 7.17 14.17
CA ARG A 90 -4.84 6.67 15.23
C ARG A 90 -6.17 7.40 15.24
N GLY A 91 -7.25 6.68 15.57
CA GLY A 91 -8.55 7.24 15.81
C GLY A 91 -9.33 7.64 14.57
N ASP A 92 -8.86 7.28 13.41
CA ASP A 92 -9.48 7.70 12.14
C ASP A 92 -10.52 6.70 11.66
N ARG A 93 -11.55 6.50 12.48
CA ARG A 93 -12.63 5.53 12.19
C ARG A 93 -13.41 5.88 10.92
N GLU A 94 -13.65 7.16 10.71
CA GLU A 94 -14.39 7.64 9.55
C GLU A 94 -13.65 7.32 8.27
N LEU A 95 -12.32 7.50 8.27
CA LEU A 95 -11.48 7.13 7.15
C LEU A 95 -11.54 5.64 6.86
N VAL A 96 -11.48 4.81 7.91
CA VAL A 96 -11.53 3.35 7.75
C VAL A 96 -12.84 2.92 7.09
N VAL A 97 -13.97 3.53 7.49
CA VAL A 97 -15.27 3.24 6.87
C VAL A 97 -15.28 3.64 5.40
N LYS A 98 -14.79 4.83 5.08
CA LYS A 98 -14.72 5.32 3.69
C LYS A 98 -13.81 4.44 2.84
N ALA A 99 -12.68 4.01 3.39
CA ALA A 99 -11.74 3.13 2.69
C ALA A 99 -12.37 1.76 2.41
N ALA A 100 -13.08 1.21 3.38
CA ALA A 100 -13.80 -0.05 3.19
C ALA A 100 -14.84 0.06 2.07
N GLN A 101 -15.59 1.16 2.05
CA GLN A 101 -16.57 1.43 0.99
C GLN A 101 -15.92 1.60 -0.38
N ALA A 102 -14.69 2.12 -0.42
CA ALA A 102 -13.93 2.30 -1.66
C ALA A 102 -13.21 1.03 -2.11
N GLY A 103 -13.27 -0.05 -1.34
CA GLY A 103 -12.70 -1.34 -1.75
C GLY A 103 -11.27 -1.57 -1.30
N VAL A 104 -10.86 -1.01 -0.15
CA VAL A 104 -9.54 -1.32 0.42
C VAL A 104 -9.48 -2.78 0.85
N ASN A 105 -8.33 -3.42 0.66
CA ASN A 105 -8.13 -4.81 1.09
C ASN A 105 -7.81 -4.90 2.58
N ASN A 106 -7.07 -3.93 3.10
CA ASN A 106 -6.73 -3.87 4.50
C ASN A 106 -6.25 -2.47 4.86
N TYR A 107 -6.18 -2.17 6.14
CA TYR A 107 -5.58 -0.92 6.62
C TYR A 107 -4.64 -1.22 7.78
N LEU A 108 -3.74 -0.29 8.07
CA LEU A 108 -2.71 -0.44 9.09
C LEU A 108 -2.52 0.90 9.79
N VAL A 109 -2.55 0.87 11.12
CA VAL A 109 -2.41 2.08 11.93
C VAL A 109 -0.94 2.35 12.23
N LYS A 110 -0.49 3.59 12.00
CA LYS A 110 0.87 4.01 12.35
C LYS A 110 0.95 4.37 13.84
N PRO A 111 2.06 4.11 14.50
CA PRO A 111 3.24 3.38 14.02
C PRO A 111 3.00 1.87 14.00
N PHE A 112 3.69 1.18 13.12
CA PHE A 112 3.58 -0.28 13.00
C PHE A 112 4.97 -0.92 13.08
N ASN A 113 5.01 -2.24 13.27
CA ASN A 113 6.23 -3.03 13.25
C ASN A 113 6.19 -4.10 12.17
N ASP A 114 7.32 -4.83 12.03
CA ASP A 114 7.48 -5.87 11.00
C ASP A 114 6.38 -6.93 11.08
N ALA A 115 6.10 -7.40 12.30
CA ALA A 115 5.14 -8.49 12.50
C ALA A 115 3.73 -8.08 12.11
N ILE A 116 3.33 -6.85 12.45
CA ILE A 116 2.00 -6.35 12.15
C ILE A 116 1.85 -6.11 10.64
N LEU A 117 2.85 -5.52 10.00
CA LEU A 117 2.81 -5.30 8.55
C LEU A 117 2.72 -6.64 7.81
N ARG A 118 3.55 -7.62 8.20
CA ARG A 118 3.51 -8.96 7.60
C ARG A 118 2.14 -9.59 7.75
N GLN A 119 1.55 -9.51 8.95
CA GLN A 119 0.22 -10.06 9.21
C GLN A 119 -0.83 -9.44 8.27
N LYS A 120 -0.82 -8.11 8.14
CA LYS A 120 -1.76 -7.41 7.26
C LYS A 120 -1.58 -7.79 5.81
N MET A 121 -0.34 -7.93 5.36
CA MET A 121 -0.03 -8.37 4.00
C MET A 121 -0.49 -9.78 3.75
N GLU A 122 -0.26 -10.70 4.69
CA GLU A 122 -0.67 -12.10 4.54
C GLU A 122 -2.18 -12.27 4.57
N GLN A 123 -2.90 -11.39 5.26
CA GLN A 123 -4.37 -11.37 5.21
C GLN A 123 -4.88 -11.03 3.82
N VAL A 124 -4.12 -10.30 3.04
CA VAL A 124 -4.50 -9.85 1.69
C VAL A 124 -3.97 -10.80 0.62
N LEU A 125 -2.72 -11.22 0.74
CA LEU A 125 -1.99 -11.96 -0.30
C LEU A 125 -1.90 -13.47 -0.02
N GLY A 126 -2.23 -13.90 1.19
CA GLY A 126 -1.97 -15.25 1.65
C GLY A 126 -0.57 -15.37 2.25
N ALA A 127 -0.26 -16.51 2.83
CA ALA A 127 1.02 -16.73 3.49
C ALA A 127 2.18 -16.57 2.51
N MET A 128 3.21 -15.81 2.92
CA MET A 128 4.39 -15.57 2.11
C MET A 128 5.52 -16.53 2.48
N THR A 129 6.28 -16.93 1.50
CA THR A 129 7.42 -17.83 1.69
C THR A 129 8.75 -17.22 1.26
#